data_79dfc39853da55794d0a2f93a7b35ab1
#
_entry.id   79dfc39853da55794d0a2f93a7b35ab1
#
_cell.length_a   1.000
_cell.length_b   1.000
_cell.length_c   1.000
_cell.angle_alpha   90.00
_cell.angle_beta   90.00
_cell.angle_gamma   90.00
#
_symmetry.space_group_name_H-M   'P 1'
#
loop_
_entity.id
_entity.type
_entity.pdbx_description
1 polymer ?
#
loop_
_entity_poly.entity_id
_entity_poly.type
_entity_poly.pdbx_seq_one_letter_code
_entity_poly.pdbx_strand_id
1 'polypeptide(L)'
;MTQHFRRDTIQHKESSGDGRKDAQFKVLVLNPWGSFGEYGERNILEGAGCAVEIVEDRTEEGILNAVRDADGLYYTGPVTRKMLLAMNRCKVIATSSIGMDTFEDFDLASEKGIVVCNCPGVFVDEVANQGMALLLACVRWLVPTATFVKEGGWGDRTRERPWGPIHRMTGQTIGIVGLGDIGKAMAQRAAGFGLRVLAHDPYIPAETFKAHGAQSVSMAKLLQDSDFVSLHVPLNNETRHLISGPQFALMKPDAILINTCRGPVVDEAALITALQNKRILAAGLDVTEVEPVASDNPLLKMENVVISPHMASISEWANGERRRRPAQEIAAALTGHQPRAVWNNDVLEHLNLK
;
A
#
# COMPACT_ATOMS: atom_id res chain seq x y z
N MET A 1 18.01 28.78 -21.54
CA MET A 1 17.14 28.19 -22.59
C MET A 1 16.09 27.36 -21.89
N THR A 2 14.93 27.95 -21.68
CA THR A 2 13.81 27.33 -20.93
C THR A 2 12.85 26.75 -21.97
N GLN A 3 12.84 25.45 -22.15
CA GLN A 3 11.82 24.78 -22.98
C GLN A 3 10.58 24.54 -22.14
N HIS A 4 9.52 25.25 -22.48
CA HIS A 4 8.16 24.99 -22.01
C HIS A 4 7.63 23.72 -22.67
N PHE A 5 7.39 22.68 -21.88
CA PHE A 5 6.53 21.58 -22.30
C PHE A 5 5.09 22.09 -22.41
N ARG A 6 4.60 22.23 -23.62
CA ARG A 6 3.18 22.47 -23.90
C ARG A 6 2.42 21.20 -23.56
N ARG A 7 1.47 21.32 -22.64
CA ARG A 7 0.40 20.33 -22.47
C ARG A 7 -0.57 20.54 -23.65
N ASP A 8 -0.61 19.58 -24.55
CA ASP A 8 -1.67 19.52 -25.56
C ASP A 8 -2.97 19.16 -24.84
N THR A 9 -3.85 20.13 -24.78
CA THR A 9 -5.21 19.97 -24.24
C THR A 9 -6.02 19.20 -25.27
N ILE A 10 -6.18 17.89 -25.07
CA ILE A 10 -7.15 17.09 -25.82
C ILE A 10 -8.53 17.53 -25.35
N GLN A 11 -9.21 18.28 -26.22
CA GLN A 11 -10.63 18.61 -26.04
C GLN A 11 -11.44 17.34 -26.22
N HIS A 12 -11.84 16.70 -25.12
CA HIS A 12 -12.89 15.70 -25.13
C HIS A 12 -14.23 16.41 -25.34
N LYS A 13 -14.87 16.17 -26.50
CA LYS A 13 -16.27 16.47 -26.70
C LYS A 13 -17.08 15.72 -25.67
N GLU A 14 -17.69 16.45 -24.75
CA GLU A 14 -18.74 15.93 -23.89
C GLU A 14 -19.89 15.47 -24.76
N SER A 15 -20.07 14.15 -24.93
CA SER A 15 -21.33 13.58 -25.41
C SER A 15 -22.26 13.49 -24.20
N SER A 16 -23.02 14.54 -23.96
CA SER A 16 -24.15 14.55 -23.03
C SER A 16 -25.30 13.74 -23.61
N GLY A 17 -25.18 12.42 -23.62
CA GLY A 17 -26.29 11.50 -23.82
C GLY A 17 -26.83 11.10 -22.45
N ASP A 18 -28.08 11.43 -22.18
CA ASP A 18 -28.81 11.00 -20.98
C ASP A 18 -28.98 9.47 -20.96
N GLY A 19 -27.93 8.73 -20.63
CA GLY A 19 -27.92 7.26 -20.51
C GLY A 19 -28.67 6.72 -19.26
N ARG A 20 -29.40 7.56 -18.53
CA ARG A 20 -30.02 7.20 -17.24
C ARG A 20 -31.34 6.40 -17.38
N LYS A 21 -31.93 6.29 -18.56
CA LYS A 21 -33.28 5.69 -18.70
C LYS A 21 -33.33 4.17 -18.75
N ASP A 22 -32.22 3.47 -19.02
CA ASP A 22 -32.20 2.02 -19.20
C ASP A 22 -31.15 1.30 -18.30
N ALA A 23 -30.55 1.97 -17.31
CA ALA A 23 -29.57 1.34 -16.46
C ALA A 23 -30.21 0.35 -15.48
N GLN A 24 -29.71 -0.88 -15.48
CA GLN A 24 -30.21 -1.97 -14.64
C GLN A 24 -29.71 -1.88 -13.19
N PHE A 25 -28.53 -1.29 -12.97
CA PHE A 25 -27.85 -1.21 -11.68
C PHE A 25 -27.42 0.21 -11.36
N LYS A 26 -27.39 0.57 -10.07
CA LYS A 26 -26.85 1.82 -9.55
C LYS A 26 -25.51 1.55 -8.86
N VAL A 27 -24.43 2.16 -9.34
CA VAL A 27 -23.10 2.09 -8.73
C VAL A 27 -22.72 3.46 -8.19
N LEU A 28 -22.40 3.50 -6.90
CA LEU A 28 -21.87 4.69 -6.24
C LEU A 28 -20.35 4.69 -6.27
N VAL A 29 -19.78 5.88 -6.46
CA VAL A 29 -18.35 6.14 -6.40
C VAL A 29 -18.09 7.10 -5.25
N LEU A 30 -17.39 6.62 -4.23
CA LEU A 30 -16.93 7.41 -3.09
C LEU A 30 -15.43 7.62 -3.16
N ASN A 31 -14.98 8.85 -2.91
CA ASN A 31 -13.55 9.20 -2.88
C ASN A 31 -12.75 8.73 -4.10
N PRO A 32 -13.13 9.07 -5.33
CA PRO A 32 -12.30 8.74 -6.48
C PRO A 32 -10.96 9.48 -6.38
N TRP A 33 -9.87 8.78 -6.70
CA TRP A 33 -8.57 9.41 -6.85
C TRP A 33 -8.55 10.20 -8.17
N GLY A 34 -8.58 11.54 -8.11
CA GLY A 34 -8.66 12.39 -9.30
C GLY A 34 -10.00 12.32 -10.03
N SER A 35 -10.01 12.55 -11.35
CA SER A 35 -11.24 12.52 -12.15
C SER A 35 -11.68 11.08 -12.44
N PHE A 36 -12.86 10.69 -11.97
CA PHE A 36 -13.43 9.37 -12.26
C PHE A 36 -13.79 9.22 -13.73
N GLY A 37 -13.30 8.18 -14.38
CA GLY A 37 -13.46 7.92 -15.81
C GLY A 37 -12.19 8.15 -16.64
N GLU A 38 -11.16 8.77 -16.07
CA GLU A 38 -9.90 9.10 -16.77
C GLU A 38 -9.19 7.85 -17.35
N TYR A 39 -9.32 6.70 -16.70
CA TYR A 39 -8.70 5.44 -17.13
C TYR A 39 -9.70 4.43 -17.70
N GLY A 40 -10.93 4.88 -18.04
CA GLY A 40 -11.96 4.05 -18.65
C GLY A 40 -12.82 3.26 -17.67
N GLU A 41 -12.65 3.47 -16.34
CA GLU A 41 -13.43 2.79 -15.31
C GLU A 41 -14.92 3.08 -15.39
N ARG A 42 -15.29 4.31 -15.77
CA ARG A 42 -16.68 4.69 -16.03
C ARG A 42 -17.27 3.87 -17.19
N ASN A 43 -16.55 3.77 -18.30
CA ASN A 43 -17.01 3.04 -19.49
C ASN A 43 -17.19 1.55 -19.18
N ILE A 44 -16.37 0.96 -18.31
CA ILE A 44 -16.51 -0.43 -17.87
C ILE A 44 -17.85 -0.63 -17.15
N LEU A 45 -18.19 0.26 -16.20
CA LEU A 45 -19.44 0.17 -15.44
C LEU A 45 -20.65 0.45 -16.31
N GLU A 46 -20.64 1.51 -17.12
CA GLU A 46 -21.74 1.86 -18.03
C GLU A 46 -21.96 0.78 -19.10
N GLY A 47 -20.88 0.17 -19.62
CA GLY A 47 -20.94 -0.97 -20.53
C GLY A 47 -21.57 -2.22 -19.90
N ALA A 48 -21.53 -2.35 -18.57
CA ALA A 48 -22.19 -3.41 -17.80
C ALA A 48 -23.64 -3.05 -17.40
N GLY A 49 -24.20 -1.95 -17.92
CA GLY A 49 -25.58 -1.50 -17.63
C GLY A 49 -25.71 -0.78 -16.29
N CYS A 50 -24.63 -0.19 -15.78
CA CYS A 50 -24.64 0.54 -14.52
C CYS A 50 -24.84 2.05 -14.73
N ALA A 51 -25.73 2.68 -13.96
CA ALA A 51 -25.73 4.12 -13.73
C ALA A 51 -24.67 4.45 -12.68
N VAL A 52 -23.73 5.32 -13.03
CA VAL A 52 -22.61 5.70 -12.16
C VAL A 52 -22.88 7.06 -11.53
N GLU A 53 -22.95 7.11 -10.21
CA GLU A 53 -23.15 8.31 -9.43
C GLU A 53 -21.93 8.57 -8.52
N ILE A 54 -21.35 9.78 -8.65
CA ILE A 54 -20.28 10.22 -7.75
C ILE A 54 -20.94 10.93 -6.56
N VAL A 55 -20.64 10.46 -5.35
CA VAL A 55 -21.19 11.07 -4.13
C VAL A 55 -20.31 12.24 -3.72
N GLU A 56 -20.89 13.44 -3.74
CA GLU A 56 -20.21 14.69 -3.38
C GLU A 56 -20.33 15.01 -1.89
N ASP A 57 -21.48 14.67 -1.28
CA ASP A 57 -21.67 14.82 0.17
C ASP A 57 -20.92 13.73 0.93
N ARG A 58 -19.80 14.14 1.52
CA ARG A 58 -18.89 13.25 2.27
C ARG A 58 -19.14 13.23 3.78
N THR A 59 -20.23 13.85 4.23
CA THR A 59 -20.66 13.70 5.62
C THR A 59 -21.12 12.27 5.89
N GLU A 60 -21.03 11.81 7.13
CA GLU A 60 -21.51 10.47 7.48
C GLU A 60 -22.98 10.29 7.06
N GLU A 61 -23.83 11.30 7.30
CA GLU A 61 -25.24 11.26 6.92
C GLU A 61 -25.42 11.18 5.40
N GLY A 62 -24.70 11.99 4.63
CA GLY A 62 -24.73 11.98 3.16
C GLY A 62 -24.34 10.63 2.59
N ILE A 63 -23.24 10.05 3.10
CA ILE A 63 -22.79 8.71 2.68
C ILE A 63 -23.82 7.65 3.05
N LEU A 64 -24.35 7.65 4.28
CA LEU A 64 -25.35 6.67 4.73
C LEU A 64 -26.66 6.77 3.92
N ASN A 65 -27.06 7.97 3.51
CA ASN A 65 -28.22 8.14 2.65
C ASN A 65 -27.97 7.62 1.22
N ALA A 66 -26.79 7.92 0.65
CA ALA A 66 -26.44 7.51 -0.68
C ALA A 66 -26.35 5.97 -0.83
N VAL A 67 -25.72 5.25 0.13
CA VAL A 67 -25.51 3.81 0.01
C VAL A 67 -26.77 2.96 0.11
N ARG A 68 -27.92 3.53 0.54
CA ARG A 68 -29.16 2.77 0.75
C ARG A 68 -29.67 2.06 -0.51
N ASP A 69 -29.60 2.74 -1.66
CA ASP A 69 -30.19 2.29 -2.91
C ASP A 69 -29.14 1.85 -3.94
N ALA A 70 -27.89 1.74 -3.54
CA ALA A 70 -26.82 1.30 -4.40
C ALA A 70 -26.83 -0.22 -4.57
N ASP A 71 -26.61 -0.69 -5.81
CA ASP A 71 -26.36 -2.09 -6.11
C ASP A 71 -24.88 -2.44 -6.04
N GLY A 72 -24.00 -1.46 -6.23
CA GLY A 72 -22.54 -1.60 -6.10
C GLY A 72 -21.89 -0.36 -5.54
N LEU A 73 -20.78 -0.54 -4.84
CA LEU A 73 -19.98 0.54 -4.26
C LEU A 73 -18.53 0.45 -4.74
N TYR A 74 -18.07 1.47 -5.45
CA TYR A 74 -16.68 1.72 -5.77
C TYR A 74 -16.13 2.69 -4.71
N TYR A 75 -15.25 2.21 -3.82
CA TYR A 75 -14.81 3.04 -2.71
C TYR A 75 -13.35 2.80 -2.31
N THR A 76 -12.65 3.89 -2.04
CA THR A 76 -11.30 3.87 -1.44
C THR A 76 -11.35 4.64 -0.14
N GLY A 77 -11.55 3.91 0.96
CA GLY A 77 -11.69 4.49 2.30
C GLY A 77 -12.31 3.50 3.28
N PRO A 78 -12.57 3.93 4.52
CA PRO A 78 -13.15 3.08 5.55
C PRO A 78 -14.59 2.67 5.21
N VAL A 79 -14.86 1.36 5.20
CA VAL A 79 -16.23 0.83 5.11
C VAL A 79 -16.67 0.47 6.52
N THR A 80 -17.57 1.27 7.07
CA THR A 80 -18.02 1.10 8.45
C THR A 80 -19.19 0.12 8.55
N ARG A 81 -19.36 -0.49 9.74
CA ARG A 81 -20.52 -1.32 10.03
C ARG A 81 -21.84 -0.56 9.81
N LYS A 82 -21.89 0.75 10.12
CA LYS A 82 -23.07 1.59 9.85
C LYS A 82 -23.41 1.65 8.35
N MET A 83 -22.40 1.79 7.48
CA MET A 83 -22.62 1.76 6.04
C MET A 83 -23.21 0.43 5.58
N LEU A 84 -22.64 -0.70 6.04
CA LEU A 84 -23.15 -2.02 5.71
C LEU A 84 -24.61 -2.19 6.16
N LEU A 85 -24.97 -1.75 7.35
CA LEU A 85 -26.36 -1.80 7.85
C LEU A 85 -27.31 -0.95 7.02
N ALA A 86 -26.86 0.21 6.52
CA ALA A 86 -27.66 1.11 5.70
C ALA A 86 -27.91 0.58 4.27
N MET A 87 -27.06 -0.28 3.75
CA MET A 87 -27.16 -0.86 2.41
C MET A 87 -28.34 -1.84 2.30
N ASN A 88 -29.34 -1.53 1.47
CA ASN A 88 -30.51 -2.39 1.29
C ASN A 88 -30.41 -3.32 0.07
N ARG A 89 -29.63 -2.94 -0.94
CA ARG A 89 -29.56 -3.61 -2.25
C ARG A 89 -28.18 -3.97 -2.71
N CYS A 90 -27.14 -3.50 -1.99
CA CYS A 90 -25.75 -3.65 -2.40
C CYS A 90 -25.38 -5.15 -2.53
N LYS A 91 -24.77 -5.49 -3.64
CA LYS A 91 -24.29 -6.84 -3.98
C LYS A 91 -22.78 -6.93 -3.99
N VAL A 92 -22.09 -5.80 -4.18
CA VAL A 92 -20.64 -5.77 -4.31
C VAL A 92 -20.05 -4.45 -3.83
N ILE A 93 -18.96 -4.55 -3.10
CA ILE A 93 -18.09 -3.42 -2.72
C ILE A 93 -16.71 -3.73 -3.28
N ALA A 94 -16.15 -2.82 -4.09
CA ALA A 94 -14.79 -2.99 -4.59
C ALA A 94 -13.94 -1.75 -4.28
N THR A 95 -12.72 -2.02 -3.80
CA THR A 95 -11.75 -0.98 -3.44
C THR A 95 -10.51 -1.06 -4.33
N SER A 96 -9.86 0.10 -4.51
CA SER A 96 -8.57 0.20 -5.20
C SER A 96 -7.35 -0.12 -4.32
N SER A 97 -7.57 -0.60 -3.09
CA SER A 97 -6.52 -0.96 -2.13
C SER A 97 -6.21 -2.45 -2.15
N ILE A 98 -4.98 -2.83 -1.76
CA ILE A 98 -4.64 -4.22 -1.46
C ILE A 98 -5.05 -4.55 -0.02
N GLY A 99 -4.65 -3.70 0.95
CA GLY A 99 -5.00 -3.88 2.35
C GLY A 99 -6.46 -3.55 2.63
N MET A 100 -7.06 -4.33 3.51
CA MET A 100 -8.48 -4.23 3.89
C MET A 100 -8.64 -3.88 5.38
N ASP A 101 -7.61 -3.32 5.98
CA ASP A 101 -7.53 -2.94 7.39
C ASP A 101 -8.50 -1.82 7.80
N THR A 102 -9.10 -1.13 6.83
CA THR A 102 -10.13 -0.10 7.04
C THR A 102 -11.56 -0.61 6.82
N PHE A 103 -11.75 -1.90 6.58
CA PHE A 103 -13.07 -2.52 6.46
C PHE A 103 -13.46 -3.13 7.81
N GLU A 104 -14.56 -2.66 8.41
CA GLU A 104 -14.88 -2.98 9.82
C GLU A 104 -15.47 -4.37 10.04
N ASP A 105 -16.31 -4.89 9.11
CA ASP A 105 -17.11 -6.08 9.38
C ASP A 105 -17.37 -6.92 8.13
N PHE A 106 -16.47 -7.89 7.89
CA PHE A 106 -16.60 -8.83 6.76
C PHE A 106 -17.71 -9.85 6.97
N ASP A 107 -17.96 -10.26 8.21
CA ASP A 107 -19.00 -11.24 8.54
C ASP A 107 -20.37 -10.66 8.19
N LEU A 108 -20.63 -9.42 8.59
CA LEU A 108 -21.87 -8.73 8.24
C LEU A 108 -22.01 -8.55 6.71
N ALA A 109 -20.93 -8.25 6.00
CA ALA A 109 -20.97 -8.17 4.54
C ALA A 109 -21.37 -9.53 3.92
N SER A 110 -20.78 -10.63 4.38
CA SER A 110 -21.10 -11.99 3.94
C SER A 110 -22.54 -12.38 4.29
N GLU A 111 -23.01 -12.10 5.51
CA GLU A 111 -24.40 -12.34 5.94
C GLU A 111 -25.42 -11.60 5.05
N LYS A 112 -25.06 -10.41 4.56
CA LYS A 112 -25.88 -9.63 3.63
C LYS A 112 -25.75 -10.05 2.17
N GLY A 113 -24.91 -11.02 1.84
CA GLY A 113 -24.63 -11.46 0.47
C GLY A 113 -23.83 -10.42 -0.33
N ILE A 114 -23.05 -9.56 0.34
CA ILE A 114 -22.25 -8.52 -0.32
C ILE A 114 -20.85 -9.08 -0.60
N VAL A 115 -20.49 -9.17 -1.87
CA VAL A 115 -19.13 -9.55 -2.30
C VAL A 115 -18.19 -8.37 -2.06
N VAL A 116 -17.09 -8.60 -1.37
CA VAL A 116 -16.06 -7.59 -1.11
C VAL A 116 -14.81 -7.90 -1.92
N CYS A 117 -14.39 -6.97 -2.76
CA CYS A 117 -13.23 -7.12 -3.64
C CYS A 117 -12.15 -6.09 -3.32
N ASN A 118 -10.89 -6.52 -3.43
CA ASN A 118 -9.70 -5.67 -3.35
C ASN A 118 -8.88 -5.73 -4.65
N CYS A 119 -7.67 -5.14 -4.65
CA CYS A 119 -6.78 -5.09 -5.82
C CYS A 119 -5.45 -5.84 -5.60
N PRO A 120 -5.44 -7.17 -5.42
CA PRO A 120 -4.19 -7.91 -5.27
C PRO A 120 -3.38 -7.87 -6.57
N GLY A 121 -2.04 -7.90 -6.42
CA GLY A 121 -1.11 -7.98 -7.55
C GLY A 121 -0.86 -6.67 -8.31
N VAL A 122 -1.64 -5.61 -8.08
CA VAL A 122 -1.55 -4.37 -8.85
C VAL A 122 -0.31 -3.52 -8.51
N PHE A 123 0.18 -3.58 -7.28
CA PHE A 123 1.24 -2.67 -6.80
C PHE A 123 2.55 -3.39 -6.42
N VAL A 124 2.70 -4.63 -6.83
CA VAL A 124 3.81 -5.49 -6.36
C VAL A 124 5.16 -4.90 -6.73
N ASP A 125 5.30 -4.50 -8.00
CA ASP A 125 6.54 -3.94 -8.51
C ASP A 125 6.84 -2.56 -7.92
N GLU A 126 5.83 -1.69 -7.85
CA GLU A 126 5.97 -0.34 -7.31
C GLU A 126 6.42 -0.37 -5.86
N VAL A 127 5.74 -1.15 -5.01
CA VAL A 127 6.05 -1.21 -3.57
C VAL A 127 7.42 -1.85 -3.33
N ALA A 128 7.77 -2.91 -4.07
CA ALA A 128 9.09 -3.51 -3.96
C ALA A 128 10.20 -2.56 -4.46
N ASN A 129 9.95 -1.78 -5.52
CA ASN A 129 10.86 -0.74 -6.01
C ASN A 129 11.05 0.37 -4.97
N GLN A 130 9.96 0.85 -4.35
CA GLN A 130 10.03 1.86 -3.29
C GLN A 130 10.80 1.35 -2.08
N GLY A 131 10.58 0.08 -1.66
CA GLY A 131 11.36 -0.54 -0.59
C GLY A 131 12.86 -0.56 -0.89
N MET A 132 13.25 -0.93 -2.12
CA MET A 132 14.66 -0.87 -2.55
C MET A 132 15.18 0.57 -2.64
N ALA A 133 14.39 1.52 -3.11
CA ALA A 133 14.78 2.93 -3.19
C ALA A 133 15.06 3.51 -1.80
N LEU A 134 14.19 3.24 -0.82
CA LEU A 134 14.38 3.63 0.57
C LEU A 134 15.62 2.96 1.17
N LEU A 135 15.83 1.66 0.94
CA LEU A 135 17.02 0.95 1.37
C LEU A 135 18.29 1.60 0.83
N LEU A 136 18.35 1.83 -0.48
CA LEU A 136 19.51 2.45 -1.12
C LEU A 136 19.72 3.88 -0.65
N ALA A 137 18.65 4.65 -0.43
CA ALA A 137 18.73 6.00 0.10
C ALA A 137 19.34 6.04 1.49
N CYS A 138 18.96 5.10 2.38
CA CYS A 138 19.53 4.95 3.71
C CYS A 138 21.01 4.48 3.66
N VAL A 139 21.30 3.39 2.94
CA VAL A 139 22.66 2.82 2.83
C VAL A 139 23.66 3.84 2.28
N ARG A 140 23.23 4.66 1.32
CA ARG A 140 24.09 5.65 0.65
C ARG A 140 23.99 7.06 1.25
N TRP A 141 23.17 7.26 2.27
CA TRP A 141 22.88 8.59 2.83
C TRP A 141 22.52 9.60 1.74
N LEU A 142 21.70 9.15 0.77
CA LEU A 142 21.47 9.88 -0.48
C LEU A 142 20.81 11.23 -0.23
N VAL A 143 19.82 11.29 0.66
CA VAL A 143 19.08 12.53 0.94
C VAL A 143 19.97 13.56 1.63
N PRO A 144 20.61 13.30 2.78
CA PRO A 144 21.47 14.29 3.44
C PRO A 144 22.69 14.68 2.58
N THR A 145 23.29 13.75 1.82
CA THR A 145 24.41 14.10 0.95
C THR A 145 23.99 14.98 -0.22
N ALA A 146 22.81 14.75 -0.82
CA ALA A 146 22.29 15.61 -1.88
C ALA A 146 21.97 17.01 -1.35
N THR A 147 21.38 17.11 -0.17
CA THR A 147 21.11 18.39 0.52
C THR A 147 22.41 19.12 0.81
N PHE A 148 23.40 18.45 1.38
CA PHE A 148 24.73 19.02 1.68
C PHE A 148 25.37 19.66 0.43
N VAL A 149 25.30 19.00 -0.73
CA VAL A 149 25.84 19.55 -1.99
C VAL A 149 25.04 20.77 -2.46
N LYS A 150 23.70 20.71 -2.41
CA LYS A 150 22.83 21.83 -2.81
C LYS A 150 23.05 23.08 -1.96
N GLU A 151 23.42 22.91 -0.71
CA GLU A 151 23.74 23.98 0.24
C GLU A 151 25.20 24.47 0.15
N GLY A 152 25.94 24.07 -0.87
CA GLY A 152 27.32 24.51 -1.12
C GLY A 152 28.38 23.78 -0.31
N GLY A 153 28.05 22.65 0.33
CA GLY A 153 29.00 21.88 1.16
C GLY A 153 30.08 21.14 0.35
N TRP A 154 29.92 20.99 -0.97
CA TRP A 154 30.92 20.31 -1.79
C TRP A 154 32.22 21.15 -1.88
N GLY A 155 33.29 20.58 -1.36
CA GLY A 155 34.57 21.27 -1.31
C GLY A 155 34.82 22.09 -0.05
N ASP A 156 33.79 22.41 0.72
CA ASP A 156 33.95 23.05 2.04
C ASP A 156 34.43 22.00 3.08
N ARG A 157 35.72 22.08 3.40
CA ARG A 157 36.36 21.16 4.36
C ARG A 157 36.07 21.53 5.81
N THR A 158 35.41 22.66 6.07
CA THR A 158 35.06 23.12 7.43
C THR A 158 33.68 22.62 7.87
N ARG A 159 32.82 22.23 6.95
CA ARG A 159 31.50 21.69 7.26
C ARG A 159 31.59 20.23 7.68
N GLU A 160 30.88 19.89 8.76
CA GLU A 160 30.68 18.51 9.19
C GLU A 160 29.90 17.74 8.13
N ARG A 161 30.30 16.51 7.89
CA ARG A 161 29.65 15.64 6.89
C ARG A 161 28.40 15.00 7.48
N PRO A 162 27.24 15.16 6.83
CA PRO A 162 25.95 14.70 7.36
C PRO A 162 25.69 13.21 7.08
N TRP A 163 26.70 12.36 7.12
CA TRP A 163 26.54 10.93 6.90
C TRP A 163 27.37 10.08 7.84
N GLY A 164 26.80 8.95 8.22
CA GLY A 164 27.44 7.94 9.04
C GLY A 164 28.22 6.90 8.22
N PRO A 165 28.39 5.68 8.77
CA PRO A 165 29.09 4.60 8.10
C PRO A 165 28.35 4.18 6.82
N ILE A 166 29.12 3.91 5.76
CA ILE A 166 28.63 3.39 4.47
C ILE A 166 29.24 2.02 4.26
N HIS A 167 28.43 0.98 4.42
CA HIS A 167 28.86 -0.39 4.24
C HIS A 167 28.66 -0.86 2.80
N ARG A 168 29.49 -1.81 2.36
CA ARG A 168 29.29 -2.50 1.08
C ARG A 168 28.12 -3.47 1.21
N MET A 169 27.13 -3.36 0.33
CA MET A 169 25.93 -4.21 0.39
C MET A 169 26.20 -5.68 0.02
N THR A 170 27.01 -5.92 -1.02
CA THR A 170 27.29 -7.28 -1.49
C THR A 170 27.80 -8.18 -0.37
N GLY A 171 27.12 -9.30 -0.15
CA GLY A 171 27.44 -10.26 0.91
C GLY A 171 26.74 -9.98 2.25
N GLN A 172 26.10 -8.83 2.42
CA GLN A 172 25.25 -8.56 3.57
C GLN A 172 23.93 -9.31 3.51
N THR A 173 23.15 -9.28 4.57
CA THR A 173 21.91 -10.03 4.73
C THR A 173 20.72 -9.10 4.82
N ILE A 174 19.68 -9.38 4.04
CA ILE A 174 18.36 -8.79 4.23
C ILE A 174 17.40 -9.80 4.85
N GLY A 175 16.67 -9.38 5.89
CA GLY A 175 15.57 -10.11 6.49
C GLY A 175 14.24 -9.57 5.97
N ILE A 176 13.44 -10.43 5.36
CA ILE A 176 12.11 -10.09 4.83
C ILE A 176 11.06 -10.65 5.80
N VAL A 177 10.28 -9.77 6.38
CA VAL A 177 9.17 -10.11 7.27
C VAL A 177 7.87 -10.07 6.45
N GLY A 178 7.29 -11.26 6.22
CA GLY A 178 6.20 -11.48 5.27
C GLY A 178 6.70 -11.76 3.85
N LEU A 179 6.50 -13.00 3.35
CA LEU A 179 6.92 -13.41 2.01
C LEU A 179 5.72 -13.62 1.08
N GLY A 180 4.74 -12.69 1.14
CA GLY A 180 3.68 -12.52 0.16
C GLY A 180 4.21 -11.99 -1.17
N ASP A 181 3.36 -11.53 -2.08
CA ASP A 181 3.79 -11.13 -3.43
C ASP A 181 4.82 -10.00 -3.41
N ILE A 182 4.63 -8.98 -2.57
CA ILE A 182 5.59 -7.87 -2.43
C ILE A 182 6.90 -8.36 -1.80
N GLY A 183 6.83 -9.19 -0.75
CA GLY A 183 8.01 -9.76 -0.11
C GLY A 183 8.85 -10.62 -1.06
N LYS A 184 8.21 -11.43 -1.91
CA LYS A 184 8.87 -12.22 -2.98
C LYS A 184 9.56 -11.30 -4.00
N ALA A 185 8.87 -10.23 -4.43
CA ALA A 185 9.43 -9.26 -5.36
C ALA A 185 10.62 -8.50 -4.77
N MET A 186 10.55 -8.18 -3.45
CA MET A 186 11.66 -7.58 -2.71
C MET A 186 12.84 -8.54 -2.60
N ALA A 187 12.60 -9.84 -2.30
CA ALA A 187 13.63 -10.88 -2.23
C ALA A 187 14.41 -11.00 -3.55
N GLN A 188 13.70 -11.03 -4.67
CA GLN A 188 14.31 -11.10 -6.00
C GLN A 188 15.22 -9.89 -6.27
N ARG A 189 14.77 -8.67 -5.93
CA ARG A 189 15.55 -7.45 -6.10
C ARG A 189 16.79 -7.45 -5.22
N ALA A 190 16.63 -7.81 -3.96
CA ALA A 190 17.71 -7.91 -2.99
C ALA A 190 18.80 -8.90 -3.43
N ALA A 191 18.41 -10.06 -3.96
CA ALA A 191 19.33 -11.03 -4.53
C ALA A 191 20.13 -10.45 -5.72
N GLY A 192 19.51 -9.62 -6.58
CA GLY A 192 20.17 -8.90 -7.66
C GLY A 192 21.26 -7.92 -7.18
N PHE A 193 21.18 -7.43 -5.95
CA PHE A 193 22.23 -6.62 -5.30
C PHE A 193 23.29 -7.46 -4.58
N GLY A 194 23.23 -8.79 -4.68
CA GLY A 194 24.17 -9.70 -4.03
C GLY A 194 23.95 -9.84 -2.52
N LEU A 195 22.73 -9.58 -2.03
CA LEU A 195 22.35 -9.79 -0.64
C LEU A 195 21.96 -11.27 -0.41
N ARG A 196 22.28 -11.79 0.77
CA ARG A 196 21.72 -13.02 1.28
C ARG A 196 20.32 -12.73 1.81
N VAL A 197 19.31 -13.51 1.39
CA VAL A 197 17.92 -13.29 1.77
C VAL A 197 17.50 -14.28 2.85
N LEU A 198 17.16 -13.76 4.02
CA LEU A 198 16.42 -14.47 5.06
C LEU A 198 14.96 -14.03 4.99
N ALA A 199 14.02 -14.92 5.32
CA ALA A 199 12.62 -14.54 5.40
C ALA A 199 11.91 -15.25 6.56
N HIS A 200 10.92 -14.56 7.12
CA HIS A 200 10.00 -15.09 8.13
C HIS A 200 8.56 -14.86 7.68
N ASP A 201 7.80 -15.94 7.52
CA ASP A 201 6.37 -15.94 7.26
C ASP A 201 5.79 -17.25 7.81
N PRO A 202 4.94 -17.22 8.85
CA PRO A 202 4.42 -18.43 9.46
C PRO A 202 3.31 -19.10 8.64
N TYR A 203 2.80 -18.44 7.58
CA TYR A 203 1.61 -18.88 6.85
C TYR A 203 1.91 -19.53 5.50
N ILE A 204 3.17 -19.50 5.06
CA ILE A 204 3.54 -20.03 3.74
C ILE A 204 4.37 -21.32 3.85
N PRO A 205 4.25 -22.25 2.87
CA PRO A 205 5.01 -23.50 2.86
C PRO A 205 6.53 -23.26 2.69
N ALA A 206 7.33 -24.18 3.24
CA ALA A 206 8.80 -24.11 3.18
C ALA A 206 9.34 -24.05 1.74
N GLU A 207 8.67 -24.69 0.79
CA GLU A 207 9.03 -24.71 -0.64
C GLU A 207 9.00 -23.33 -1.25
N THR A 208 8.08 -22.47 -0.81
CA THR A 208 7.93 -21.10 -1.30
C THR A 208 9.17 -20.26 -1.01
N PHE A 209 9.76 -20.39 0.19
CA PHE A 209 11.01 -19.68 0.51
C PHE A 209 12.12 -20.06 -0.46
N LYS A 210 12.31 -21.35 -0.67
CA LYS A 210 13.35 -21.87 -1.55
C LYS A 210 13.16 -21.44 -3.01
N ALA A 211 11.90 -21.47 -3.49
CA ALA A 211 11.56 -21.06 -4.85
C ALA A 211 11.90 -19.59 -5.13
N HIS A 212 11.92 -18.74 -4.09
CA HIS A 212 12.26 -17.32 -4.19
C HIS A 212 13.65 -16.97 -3.65
N GLY A 213 14.54 -17.97 -3.51
CA GLY A 213 15.92 -17.76 -3.08
C GLY A 213 16.08 -17.26 -1.64
N ALA A 214 15.05 -17.43 -0.80
CA ALA A 214 15.06 -17.03 0.59
C ALA A 214 15.28 -18.23 1.51
N GLN A 215 16.00 -18.02 2.61
CA GLN A 215 16.13 -18.98 3.70
C GLN A 215 15.05 -18.70 4.75
N SER A 216 14.20 -19.68 5.02
CA SER A 216 13.21 -19.61 6.11
C SER A 216 13.90 -19.66 7.47
N VAL A 217 13.59 -18.69 8.34
CA VAL A 217 14.13 -18.60 9.71
C VAL A 217 13.07 -18.10 10.69
N SER A 218 13.30 -18.26 11.99
CA SER A 218 12.47 -17.62 13.01
C SER A 218 12.64 -16.09 12.98
N MET A 219 11.65 -15.34 13.47
CA MET A 219 11.71 -13.87 13.59
C MET A 219 12.96 -13.43 14.37
N ALA A 220 13.24 -14.06 15.51
CA ALA A 220 14.42 -13.69 16.32
C ALA A 220 15.72 -13.86 15.54
N LYS A 221 15.88 -14.99 14.82
CA LYS A 221 17.07 -15.22 14.00
C LYS A 221 17.16 -14.24 12.83
N LEU A 222 16.04 -13.92 12.18
CA LEU A 222 16.00 -12.92 11.13
C LEU A 222 16.53 -11.58 11.64
N LEU A 223 16.02 -11.09 12.77
CA LEU A 223 16.43 -9.80 13.34
C LEU A 223 17.90 -9.78 13.75
N GLN A 224 18.41 -10.89 14.34
CA GLN A 224 19.80 -11.00 14.77
C GLN A 224 20.81 -11.05 13.62
N ASP A 225 20.47 -11.71 12.54
CA ASP A 225 21.40 -11.99 11.44
C ASP A 225 21.34 -10.94 10.31
N SER A 226 20.30 -10.10 10.28
CA SER A 226 20.08 -9.17 9.17
C SER A 226 20.79 -7.83 9.36
N ASP A 227 21.38 -7.34 8.29
CA ASP A 227 21.90 -5.98 8.17
C ASP A 227 20.79 -5.02 7.73
N PHE A 228 19.79 -5.56 7.00
CA PHE A 228 18.61 -4.85 6.55
C PHE A 228 17.37 -5.65 6.93
N VAL A 229 16.32 -4.99 7.44
CA VAL A 229 15.03 -5.62 7.74
C VAL A 229 13.94 -4.90 6.95
N SER A 230 13.19 -5.62 6.13
CA SER A 230 12.11 -5.08 5.30
C SER A 230 10.78 -5.73 5.62
N LEU A 231 9.76 -4.91 5.88
CA LEU A 231 8.44 -5.34 6.35
C LEU A 231 7.44 -5.38 5.20
N HIS A 232 6.74 -6.54 5.05
CA HIS A 232 5.77 -6.81 3.98
C HIS A 232 4.58 -7.62 4.50
N VAL A 233 4.11 -7.32 5.71
CA VAL A 233 2.96 -7.97 6.35
C VAL A 233 1.71 -7.09 6.28
N PRO A 234 0.48 -7.66 6.28
CA PRO A 234 -0.73 -6.88 6.49
C PRO A 234 -0.79 -6.36 7.93
N LEU A 235 -1.60 -5.32 8.17
CA LEU A 235 -1.91 -4.86 9.52
C LEU A 235 -3.11 -5.63 10.06
N ASN A 236 -2.90 -6.34 11.16
CA ASN A 236 -3.94 -7.03 11.93
C ASN A 236 -3.51 -7.10 13.42
N ASN A 237 -4.26 -7.84 14.24
CA ASN A 237 -3.96 -7.94 15.67
C ASN A 237 -2.62 -8.62 15.98
N GLU A 238 -2.12 -9.50 15.09
CA GLU A 238 -0.84 -10.20 15.27
C GLU A 238 0.36 -9.37 14.81
N THR A 239 0.14 -8.43 13.88
CA THR A 239 1.21 -7.66 13.27
C THR A 239 1.28 -6.20 13.77
N ARG A 240 0.28 -5.75 14.53
CA ARG A 240 0.34 -4.46 15.20
C ARG A 240 1.48 -4.44 16.22
N HIS A 241 2.39 -3.44 16.10
CA HIS A 241 3.60 -3.32 16.90
C HIS A 241 4.47 -4.58 16.88
N LEU A 242 4.45 -5.32 15.75
CA LEU A 242 5.28 -6.50 15.54
C LEU A 242 6.77 -6.18 15.73
N ILE A 243 7.18 -4.98 15.34
CA ILE A 243 8.53 -4.45 15.62
C ILE A 243 8.41 -3.36 16.68
N SER A 244 8.86 -3.69 17.88
CA SER A 244 8.85 -2.81 19.06
C SER A 244 10.17 -2.89 19.81
N GLY A 245 10.26 -2.36 21.02
CA GLY A 245 11.51 -2.31 21.80
C GLY A 245 12.28 -3.64 21.87
N PRO A 246 11.64 -4.77 22.23
CA PRO A 246 12.30 -6.08 22.25
C PRO A 246 12.87 -6.51 20.89
N GLN A 247 12.16 -6.21 19.78
CA GLN A 247 12.63 -6.57 18.44
C GLN A 247 13.81 -5.68 18.02
N PHE A 248 13.75 -4.38 18.28
CA PHE A 248 14.90 -3.50 18.08
C PHE A 248 16.11 -3.97 18.89
N ALA A 249 15.93 -4.48 20.11
CA ALA A 249 17.02 -5.02 20.92
C ALA A 249 17.70 -6.27 20.33
N LEU A 250 17.05 -6.97 19.41
CA LEU A 250 17.64 -8.12 18.69
C LEU A 250 18.39 -7.71 17.43
N MET A 251 18.09 -6.56 16.82
CA MET A 251 18.71 -6.13 15.58
C MET A 251 20.19 -5.78 15.78
N LYS A 252 20.96 -5.80 14.70
CA LYS A 252 22.35 -5.31 14.71
C LYS A 252 22.38 -3.79 14.91
N PRO A 253 23.44 -3.23 15.55
CA PRO A 253 23.57 -1.78 15.73
C PRO A 253 23.61 -0.98 14.40
N ASP A 254 24.15 -1.59 13.34
CA ASP A 254 24.22 -0.98 12.00
C ASP A 254 23.04 -1.40 11.11
N ALA A 255 22.00 -2.02 11.67
CA ALA A 255 20.84 -2.45 10.90
C ALA A 255 20.01 -1.26 10.41
N ILE A 256 19.40 -1.44 9.23
CA ILE A 256 18.46 -0.50 8.62
C ILE A 256 17.10 -1.14 8.54
N LEU A 257 16.06 -0.44 9.02
CA LEU A 257 14.66 -0.86 8.92
C LEU A 257 13.98 -0.21 7.71
N ILE A 258 13.24 -1.00 6.93
CA ILE A 258 12.42 -0.52 5.81
C ILE A 258 10.96 -0.90 6.06
N ASN A 259 10.06 0.09 6.03
CA ASN A 259 8.63 -0.14 6.16
C ASN A 259 7.86 0.52 5.00
N THR A 260 7.33 -0.29 4.11
CA THR A 260 6.42 0.08 3.01
C THR A 260 5.07 -0.63 3.12
N CYS A 261 4.77 -1.24 4.28
CA CYS A 261 3.51 -1.96 4.44
C CYS A 261 2.45 -1.14 5.17
N ARG A 262 2.52 -1.02 6.50
CA ARG A 262 1.64 -0.19 7.34
C ARG A 262 2.43 0.39 8.51
N GLY A 263 2.18 1.66 8.85
CA GLY A 263 2.86 2.34 9.97
C GLY A 263 2.73 1.60 11.30
N PRO A 264 1.51 1.24 11.75
CA PRO A 264 1.31 0.58 13.04
C PRO A 264 1.87 -0.86 13.15
N VAL A 265 2.53 -1.40 12.13
CA VAL A 265 3.33 -2.63 12.25
C VAL A 265 4.59 -2.37 13.09
N VAL A 266 5.04 -1.13 13.13
CA VAL A 266 6.14 -0.65 13.96
C VAL A 266 5.58 0.20 15.10
N ASP A 267 6.01 -0.05 16.33
CA ASP A 267 5.84 0.89 17.44
C ASP A 267 6.74 2.10 17.18
N GLU A 268 6.13 3.21 16.75
CA GLU A 268 6.85 4.41 16.31
C GLU A 268 7.64 5.04 17.45
N ALA A 269 7.12 5.03 18.67
CA ALA A 269 7.83 5.55 19.84
C ALA A 269 9.10 4.71 20.15
N ALA A 270 9.00 3.39 20.01
CA ALA A 270 10.15 2.50 20.15
C ALA A 270 11.16 2.69 19.00
N LEU A 271 10.71 2.94 17.77
CA LEU A 271 11.57 3.26 16.62
C LEU A 271 12.36 4.56 16.87
N ILE A 272 11.68 5.62 17.28
CA ILE A 272 12.30 6.91 17.61
C ILE A 272 13.39 6.70 18.67
N THR A 273 13.06 5.98 19.74
CA THR A 273 14.01 5.65 20.81
C THR A 273 15.21 4.85 20.29
N ALA A 274 14.99 3.87 19.43
CA ALA A 274 16.04 3.03 18.85
C ALA A 274 16.99 3.84 17.95
N LEU A 275 16.47 4.75 17.15
CA LEU A 275 17.26 5.63 16.29
C LEU A 275 18.08 6.67 17.09
N GLN A 276 17.45 7.33 18.08
CA GLN A 276 18.13 8.31 18.95
C GLN A 276 19.26 7.69 19.75
N ASN A 277 19.06 6.47 20.25
CA ASN A 277 20.07 5.73 21.02
C ASN A 277 21.05 4.94 20.12
N LYS A 278 20.99 5.13 18.80
CA LYS A 278 21.84 4.42 17.83
C LYS A 278 21.77 2.89 17.99
N ARG A 279 20.60 2.37 18.38
CA ARG A 279 20.34 0.94 18.48
C ARG A 279 20.20 0.30 17.11
N ILE A 280 19.74 1.08 16.15
CA ILE A 280 19.79 0.80 14.71
C ILE A 280 20.37 2.01 13.98
N LEU A 281 20.92 1.80 12.80
CA LEU A 281 21.61 2.84 12.04
C LEU A 281 20.63 3.83 11.40
N ALA A 282 19.59 3.35 10.72
CA ALA A 282 18.69 4.19 9.92
C ALA A 282 17.32 3.53 9.72
N ALA A 283 16.35 4.31 9.24
CA ALA A 283 15.07 3.81 8.81
C ALA A 283 14.59 4.46 7.49
N GLY A 284 14.03 3.65 6.59
CA GLY A 284 13.34 4.08 5.37
C GLY A 284 11.85 3.76 5.48
N LEU A 285 11.00 4.77 5.49
CA LEU A 285 9.58 4.68 5.81
C LEU A 285 8.75 5.25 4.65
N ASP A 286 7.81 4.50 4.13
CA ASP A 286 6.75 5.06 3.26
C ASP A 286 5.47 5.33 4.04
N VAL A 287 5.39 4.78 5.26
CA VAL A 287 4.24 4.83 6.15
C VAL A 287 4.66 5.18 7.58
N THR A 288 3.79 5.89 8.31
CA THR A 288 3.96 6.27 9.72
C THR A 288 2.78 5.77 10.55
N GLU A 289 2.93 5.70 11.86
CA GLU A 289 1.87 5.16 12.73
C GLU A 289 0.59 6.01 12.66
N VAL A 290 0.75 7.32 12.54
CA VAL A 290 -0.32 8.28 12.28
C VAL A 290 -0.06 8.97 10.95
N GLU A 291 -1.02 8.95 10.06
CA GLU A 291 -0.95 9.57 8.72
C GLU A 291 -2.09 10.61 8.55
N PRO A 292 -1.76 11.82 8.06
CA PRO A 292 -0.42 12.35 7.75
C PRO A 292 0.45 12.47 9.03
N VAL A 293 1.79 12.33 8.83
CA VAL A 293 2.76 12.49 9.92
C VAL A 293 2.63 13.89 10.56
N ALA A 294 2.60 13.96 11.88
CA ALA A 294 2.50 15.22 12.61
C ALA A 294 3.76 16.08 12.39
N SER A 295 3.58 17.40 12.25
CA SER A 295 4.67 18.33 11.92
C SER A 295 5.77 18.43 12.99
N ASP A 296 5.47 18.04 14.22
CA ASP A 296 6.39 17.98 15.36
C ASP A 296 7.01 16.59 15.59
N ASN A 297 6.67 15.62 14.74
CA ASN A 297 7.19 14.26 14.86
C ASN A 297 8.73 14.25 14.79
N PRO A 298 9.42 13.65 15.78
CA PRO A 298 10.88 13.63 15.82
C PRO A 298 11.54 13.01 14.59
N LEU A 299 10.90 12.03 13.94
CA LEU A 299 11.42 11.36 12.74
C LEU A 299 11.73 12.35 11.61
N LEU A 300 10.95 13.45 11.50
CA LEU A 300 11.15 14.49 10.47
C LEU A 300 12.46 15.28 10.61
N LYS A 301 13.10 15.22 11.78
CA LYS A 301 14.34 15.95 12.09
C LYS A 301 15.57 15.05 12.09
N MET A 302 15.41 13.75 11.87
CA MET A 302 16.50 12.77 11.90
C MET A 302 17.12 12.60 10.51
N GLU A 303 18.41 12.89 10.37
CA GLU A 303 19.15 12.74 9.11
C GLU A 303 19.29 11.28 8.65
N ASN A 304 19.20 10.32 9.59
CA ASN A 304 19.23 8.88 9.34
C ASN A 304 17.84 8.28 9.07
N VAL A 305 16.83 9.13 8.80
CA VAL A 305 15.48 8.68 8.44
C VAL A 305 15.10 9.25 7.08
N VAL A 306 14.61 8.39 6.20
CA VAL A 306 14.03 8.78 4.91
C VAL A 306 12.55 8.45 4.94
N ILE A 307 11.69 9.45 4.73
CA ILE A 307 10.22 9.29 4.74
C ILE A 307 9.66 9.69 3.39
N SER A 308 8.76 8.89 2.85
CA SER A 308 7.92 9.21 1.70
C SER A 308 6.43 9.16 2.09
N PRO A 309 5.55 9.93 1.43
CA PRO A 309 4.19 10.19 1.89
C PRO A 309 3.19 9.12 1.43
N HIS A 310 3.38 7.85 1.85
CA HIS A 310 2.54 6.70 1.52
C HIS A 310 2.29 6.58 0.01
N MET A 311 3.37 6.62 -0.77
CA MET A 311 3.34 6.67 -2.22
C MET A 311 3.93 5.42 -2.90
N ALA A 312 4.30 4.40 -2.13
CA ALA A 312 4.97 3.22 -2.64
C ALA A 312 4.20 2.51 -3.78
N SER A 313 2.88 2.66 -3.82
CA SER A 313 2.00 2.06 -4.82
C SER A 313 1.81 2.89 -6.10
N ILE A 314 2.46 4.06 -6.22
CA ILE A 314 2.16 5.02 -7.29
C ILE A 314 3.07 4.80 -8.50
N SER A 315 2.44 4.53 -9.66
CA SER A 315 3.00 4.68 -11.00
C SER A 315 1.85 4.99 -11.97
N GLU A 316 2.15 5.44 -13.18
CA GLU A 316 1.12 5.69 -14.20
C GLU A 316 0.36 4.40 -14.54
N TRP A 317 1.08 3.29 -14.67
CA TRP A 317 0.49 1.98 -14.91
C TRP A 317 -0.40 1.53 -13.75
N ALA A 318 0.12 1.58 -12.52
CA ALA A 318 -0.61 1.18 -11.32
C ALA A 318 -1.84 2.06 -11.09
N ASN A 319 -1.76 3.37 -11.37
CA ASN A 319 -2.90 4.27 -11.30
C ASN A 319 -4.01 3.88 -12.28
N GLY A 320 -3.68 3.43 -13.48
CA GLY A 320 -4.66 2.91 -14.43
C GLY A 320 -5.30 1.62 -13.94
N GLU A 321 -4.51 0.64 -13.50
CA GLU A 321 -5.02 -0.65 -13.04
C GLU A 321 -5.85 -0.55 -11.76
N ARG A 322 -5.39 0.23 -10.76
CA ARG A 322 -6.14 0.43 -9.50
C ARG A 322 -7.52 1.07 -9.70
N ARG A 323 -7.73 1.75 -10.83
CA ARG A 323 -9.03 2.32 -11.18
C ARG A 323 -9.88 1.37 -11.99
N ARG A 324 -9.31 0.71 -12.98
CA ARG A 324 -10.05 -0.24 -13.82
C ARG A 324 -10.49 -1.48 -13.05
N ARG A 325 -9.61 -2.02 -12.18
CA ARG A 325 -9.85 -3.29 -11.50
C ARG A 325 -11.11 -3.29 -10.64
N PRO A 326 -11.35 -2.33 -9.73
CA PRO A 326 -12.60 -2.30 -8.96
C PRO A 326 -13.85 -2.18 -9.84
N ALA A 327 -13.77 -1.41 -10.93
CA ALA A 327 -14.89 -1.31 -11.88
C ALA A 327 -15.16 -2.65 -12.58
N GLN A 328 -14.12 -3.41 -12.92
CA GLN A 328 -14.25 -4.74 -13.50
C GLN A 328 -14.87 -5.74 -12.51
N GLU A 329 -14.44 -5.72 -11.24
CA GLU A 329 -14.98 -6.59 -10.20
C GLU A 329 -16.47 -6.28 -9.93
N ILE A 330 -16.84 -4.99 -9.86
CA ILE A 330 -18.24 -4.57 -9.72
C ILE A 330 -19.08 -5.02 -10.94
N ALA A 331 -18.59 -4.77 -12.14
CA ALA A 331 -19.27 -5.16 -13.37
C ALA A 331 -19.49 -6.68 -13.42
N ALA A 332 -18.46 -7.49 -13.07
CA ALA A 332 -18.57 -8.93 -13.02
C ALA A 332 -19.66 -9.38 -12.03
N ALA A 333 -19.59 -8.93 -10.77
CA ALA A 333 -20.56 -9.32 -9.75
C ALA A 333 -22.01 -8.95 -10.14
N LEU A 334 -22.23 -7.73 -10.63
CA LEU A 334 -23.57 -7.25 -10.99
C LEU A 334 -24.16 -7.96 -12.21
N THR A 335 -23.32 -8.43 -13.13
CA THR A 335 -23.74 -9.20 -14.30
C THR A 335 -23.78 -10.72 -14.06
N GLY A 336 -23.61 -11.17 -12.82
CA GLY A 336 -23.74 -12.59 -12.43
C GLY A 336 -22.49 -13.42 -12.70
N HIS A 337 -21.33 -12.78 -12.88
CA HIS A 337 -20.04 -13.45 -13.02
C HIS A 337 -19.25 -13.35 -11.73
N GLN A 338 -18.42 -14.39 -11.45
CA GLN A 338 -17.56 -14.36 -10.27
C GLN A 338 -16.44 -13.33 -10.44
N PRO A 339 -16.29 -12.35 -9.53
CA PRO A 339 -15.13 -11.46 -9.47
C PRO A 339 -13.84 -12.24 -9.24
N ARG A 340 -12.70 -11.70 -9.71
CA ARG A 340 -11.40 -12.36 -9.61
C ARG A 340 -10.75 -12.26 -8.24
N ALA A 341 -11.07 -11.19 -7.51
CA ALA A 341 -10.37 -10.79 -6.28
C ALA A 341 -11.36 -10.63 -5.12
N VAL A 342 -12.05 -11.71 -4.76
CA VAL A 342 -12.98 -11.74 -3.64
C VAL A 342 -12.20 -11.90 -2.34
N TRP A 343 -12.46 -11.02 -1.37
CA TRP A 343 -11.84 -11.07 -0.04
C TRP A 343 -12.60 -11.98 0.92
N ASN A 344 -13.92 -11.85 0.99
CA ASN A 344 -14.81 -12.65 1.82
C ASN A 344 -15.36 -13.85 1.02
N ASN A 345 -14.50 -14.83 0.73
CA ASN A 345 -14.82 -15.97 -0.15
C ASN A 345 -16.00 -16.83 0.31
N ASP A 346 -16.29 -16.86 1.59
CA ASP A 346 -17.44 -17.56 2.18
C ASP A 346 -18.79 -17.10 1.59
N VAL A 347 -18.90 -15.83 1.18
CA VAL A 347 -20.11 -15.30 0.53
C VAL A 347 -20.44 -16.04 -0.78
N LEU A 348 -19.43 -16.55 -1.48
CA LEU A 348 -19.60 -17.21 -2.78
C LEU A 348 -20.38 -18.52 -2.68
N GLU A 349 -20.37 -19.20 -1.52
CA GLU A 349 -21.10 -20.44 -1.27
C GLU A 349 -22.62 -20.22 -1.34
N HIS A 350 -23.06 -18.98 -1.15
CA HIS A 350 -24.47 -18.59 -1.13
C HIS A 350 -24.92 -17.84 -2.38
N LEU A 351 -24.03 -17.62 -3.34
CA LEU A 351 -24.30 -16.87 -4.56
C LEU A 351 -24.17 -17.75 -5.80
N ASN A 352 -25.15 -17.66 -6.71
CA ASN A 352 -25.10 -18.30 -8.04
C ASN A 352 -24.33 -17.40 -9.04
N LEU A 353 -23.03 -17.27 -8.87
CA LEU A 353 -22.15 -16.60 -9.82
C LEU A 353 -21.56 -17.63 -10.82
N LYS A 354 -21.43 -17.20 -12.10
CA LYS A 354 -20.87 -18.05 -13.17
C LYS A 354 -19.37 -17.87 -13.32
#